data_08783c2891be717b434b13d855d46b9b
#
_entry.id   08783c2891be717b434b13d855d46b9b
#
_cell.length_a   1.000
_cell.length_b   1.000
_cell.length_c   1.000
_cell.angle_alpha   90.00
_cell.angle_beta   90.00
_cell.angle_gamma   90.00
#
_symmetry.space_group_name_H-M   'P 1'
#
loop_
_entity.id
_entity.type
_entity.pdbx_description
1 polymer ?
#
loop_
_entity_poly.entity_id
_entity_poly.type
_entity_poly.pdbx_seq_one_letter_code
_entity_poly.pdbx_strand_id
1 'polypeptide(L)'
;NKIRLQSAIQSKFGVDVIPGSYIYNKPLNYLKLKDKINSIKKRYDFVILDSSPNLNDEALSTILASDLLFVVTTPDYPTLSCSLKAAKLAKQRGRPVAGIIINKIRAPKFELSLENIEETLGIPVVARIPDDKNAVKALFTRIPQTIYKKKSPLAKEINNLSASLTFNKEKSSLISKLFGLDHKKEKVNRELLKESFYNSVFKD
;
A
#
# COMPACT_ATOMS: atom_id res chain seq x y z
N ASN A 1 32.55 -4.79 2.86
CA ASN A 1 31.84 -6.01 3.22
C ASN A 1 30.44 -5.98 2.62
N LYS A 2 30.17 -6.84 1.62
CA LYS A 2 28.80 -7.04 1.09
C LYS A 2 28.02 -7.86 2.13
N ILE A 3 27.24 -7.17 2.96
CA ILE A 3 26.28 -7.84 3.84
C ILE A 3 25.29 -8.58 2.93
N ARG A 4 25.13 -9.89 3.14
CA ARG A 4 24.10 -10.66 2.44
C ARG A 4 22.74 -10.15 2.92
N LEU A 5 21.78 -9.95 2.02
CA LEU A 5 20.44 -9.45 2.35
C LEU A 5 19.80 -10.24 3.49
N GLN A 6 20.03 -11.55 3.51
CA GLN A 6 19.54 -12.48 4.53
C GLN A 6 20.02 -12.14 5.96
N SER A 7 21.26 -11.65 6.13
CA SER A 7 21.77 -11.30 7.45
C SER A 7 21.23 -9.96 7.99
N ALA A 8 20.52 -9.20 7.17
CA ALA A 8 19.84 -7.96 7.56
C ALA A 8 18.38 -8.18 7.97
N ILE A 9 17.84 -9.38 7.80
CA ILE A 9 16.46 -9.72 8.13
C ILE A 9 16.27 -9.77 9.65
N GLN A 10 15.24 -9.08 10.12
CA GLN A 10 14.79 -9.10 11.52
C GLN A 10 13.33 -9.56 11.56
N SER A 11 13.07 -10.68 12.22
CA SER A 11 11.71 -11.21 12.36
C SER A 11 11.02 -10.64 13.59
N LYS A 12 9.85 -10.02 13.41
CA LYS A 12 9.03 -9.48 14.51
C LYS A 12 7.55 -9.51 14.16
N PHE A 13 6.71 -9.89 15.08
CA PHE A 13 5.25 -9.97 14.92
C PHE A 13 4.79 -10.85 13.73
N GLY A 14 5.55 -11.88 13.38
CA GLY A 14 5.26 -12.76 12.24
C GLY A 14 5.59 -12.16 10.87
N VAL A 15 6.35 -11.07 10.84
CA VAL A 15 6.81 -10.41 9.61
C VAL A 15 8.33 -10.28 9.64
N ASP A 16 8.95 -10.56 8.50
CA ASP A 16 10.38 -10.32 8.29
C ASP A 16 10.59 -8.88 7.77
N VAL A 17 11.46 -8.13 8.43
CA VAL A 17 11.73 -6.72 8.12
C VAL A 17 13.22 -6.55 7.78
N ILE A 18 13.48 -5.85 6.68
CA ILE A 18 14.81 -5.35 6.34
C ILE A 18 14.80 -3.84 6.54
N PRO A 19 15.38 -3.33 7.62
CA PRO A 19 15.39 -1.90 7.88
C PRO A 19 16.28 -1.15 6.88
N GLY A 20 15.85 0.04 6.47
CA GLY A 20 16.67 0.96 5.71
C GLY A 20 17.83 1.52 6.56
N SER A 21 18.87 2.03 5.89
CA SER A 21 19.99 2.70 6.57
C SER A 21 19.71 4.19 6.69
N TYR A 22 19.93 4.76 7.88
CA TYR A 22 19.88 6.20 8.11
C TYR A 22 21.10 6.94 7.57
N ILE A 23 22.20 6.22 7.35
CA ILE A 23 23.48 6.80 6.93
C ILE A 23 23.90 6.10 5.64
N TYR A 24 23.45 6.63 4.52
CA TYR A 24 23.87 6.13 3.22
C TYR A 24 24.30 7.27 2.31
N ASN A 25 25.60 7.37 2.07
CA ASN A 25 26.22 8.48 1.33
C ASN A 25 26.71 8.06 -0.09
N LYS A 26 26.28 6.91 -0.59
CA LYS A 26 26.68 6.44 -1.93
C LYS A 26 25.52 6.55 -2.90
N PRO A 27 25.77 6.86 -4.19
CA PRO A 27 24.73 6.89 -5.19
C PRO A 27 24.09 5.50 -5.30
N LEU A 28 22.74 5.47 -5.31
CA LEU A 28 21.96 4.25 -5.44
C LEU A 28 21.99 3.78 -6.89
N ASN A 29 22.20 2.50 -7.07
CA ASN A 29 21.96 1.86 -8.36
C ASN A 29 20.55 1.26 -8.34
N TYR A 30 19.62 1.89 -9.03
CA TYR A 30 18.20 1.54 -9.05
C TYR A 30 17.91 0.10 -9.45
N LEU A 31 18.69 -0.45 -10.38
CA LEU A 31 18.49 -1.81 -10.87
C LEU A 31 18.86 -2.87 -9.82
N LYS A 32 19.81 -2.57 -8.93
CA LYS A 32 20.24 -3.51 -7.89
C LYS A 32 19.15 -3.86 -6.86
N LEU A 33 18.17 -2.98 -6.62
CA LEU A 33 17.08 -3.30 -5.71
C LEU A 33 16.22 -4.41 -6.29
N LYS A 34 15.87 -4.32 -7.58
CA LYS A 34 15.09 -5.35 -8.27
C LYS A 34 15.76 -6.72 -8.22
N ASP A 35 17.07 -6.78 -8.49
CA ASP A 35 17.82 -8.05 -8.44
C ASP A 35 17.85 -8.64 -7.03
N LYS A 36 18.02 -7.80 -6.02
CA LYS A 36 17.98 -8.22 -4.61
C LYS A 36 16.59 -8.76 -4.22
N ILE A 37 15.52 -8.08 -4.61
CA ILE A 37 14.15 -8.53 -4.35
C ILE A 37 13.90 -9.86 -5.07
N ASN A 38 14.27 -9.99 -6.33
CA ASN A 38 14.14 -11.24 -7.08
C ASN A 38 14.87 -12.42 -6.43
N SER A 39 15.97 -12.18 -5.72
CA SER A 39 16.72 -13.23 -5.02
C SER A 39 16.02 -13.79 -3.77
N ILE A 40 15.06 -13.04 -3.21
CA ILE A 40 14.36 -13.44 -1.98
C ILE A 40 12.86 -13.68 -2.18
N LYS A 41 12.22 -13.07 -3.19
CA LYS A 41 10.76 -13.05 -3.35
C LYS A 41 10.10 -14.43 -3.38
N LYS A 42 10.80 -15.47 -3.84
CA LYS A 42 10.30 -16.85 -3.85
C LYS A 42 10.08 -17.47 -2.46
N ARG A 43 10.56 -16.81 -1.40
CA ARG A 43 10.45 -17.28 -0.01
C ARG A 43 9.28 -16.65 0.74
N TYR A 44 8.59 -15.70 0.11
CA TYR A 44 7.54 -14.89 0.73
C TYR A 44 6.31 -14.86 -0.17
N ASP A 45 5.14 -14.88 0.42
CA ASP A 45 3.88 -14.67 -0.28
C ASP A 45 3.80 -13.22 -0.81
N PHE A 46 4.29 -12.27 0.00
CA PHE A 46 4.34 -10.84 -0.32
C PHE A 46 5.67 -10.22 0.11
N VAL A 47 6.19 -9.33 -0.72
CA VAL A 47 7.31 -8.44 -0.40
C VAL A 47 6.82 -7.00 -0.53
N ILE A 48 6.72 -6.29 0.60
CA ILE A 48 6.27 -4.90 0.63
C ILE A 48 7.48 -3.98 0.65
N LEU A 49 7.54 -3.06 -0.30
CA LEU A 49 8.58 -2.03 -0.38
C LEU A 49 8.01 -0.70 0.10
N ASP A 50 8.49 -0.20 1.25
CA ASP A 50 8.18 1.15 1.74
C ASP A 50 9.09 2.15 1.04
N SER A 51 8.49 3.09 0.32
CA SER A 51 9.19 4.06 -0.52
C SER A 51 9.39 5.38 0.19
N SER A 52 10.46 6.09 -0.18
CA SER A 52 10.64 7.49 0.22
C SER A 52 9.46 8.36 -0.22
N PRO A 53 9.04 9.35 0.59
CA PRO A 53 7.98 10.29 0.22
C PRO A 53 8.41 11.24 -0.91
N ASN A 54 9.69 11.40 -1.15
CA ASN A 54 10.22 12.23 -2.22
C ASN A 54 10.40 11.42 -3.50
N LEU A 55 10.16 12.04 -4.66
CA LEU A 55 10.40 11.43 -5.98
C LEU A 55 11.89 11.50 -6.33
N ASN A 56 12.69 10.81 -5.53
CA ASN A 56 14.13 10.67 -5.69
C ASN A 56 14.50 9.28 -6.25
N ASP A 57 15.77 9.00 -6.25
CA ASP A 57 16.34 7.75 -6.71
C ASP A 57 15.83 6.51 -5.95
N GLU A 58 15.50 6.66 -4.67
CA GLU A 58 14.94 5.59 -3.85
C GLU A 58 13.52 5.25 -4.31
N ALA A 59 12.68 6.27 -4.52
CA ALA A 59 11.33 6.08 -5.05
C ALA A 59 11.35 5.43 -6.43
N LEU A 60 12.27 5.89 -7.31
CA LEU A 60 12.44 5.28 -8.63
C LEU A 60 12.88 3.82 -8.53
N SER A 61 13.81 3.49 -7.62
CA SER A 61 14.23 2.11 -7.37
C SER A 61 13.08 1.22 -6.94
N THR A 62 12.24 1.73 -6.03
CA THR A 62 11.05 1.03 -5.54
C THR A 62 10.04 0.81 -6.66
N ILE A 63 9.74 1.82 -7.47
CA ILE A 63 8.84 1.73 -8.62
C ILE A 63 9.32 0.64 -9.60
N LEU A 64 10.61 0.63 -9.94
CA LEU A 64 11.17 -0.32 -10.88
C LEU A 64 11.26 -1.76 -10.35
N ALA A 65 11.39 -1.92 -9.02
CA ALA A 65 11.50 -3.23 -8.38
C ALA A 65 10.15 -3.87 -8.07
N SER A 66 9.06 -3.09 -8.07
CA SER A 66 7.73 -3.57 -7.70
C SER A 66 6.99 -4.20 -8.88
N ASP A 67 6.20 -5.23 -8.59
CA ASP A 67 5.27 -5.85 -9.55
C ASP A 67 3.90 -5.12 -9.52
N LEU A 68 3.50 -4.59 -8.35
CA LEU A 68 2.28 -3.85 -8.11
C LEU A 68 2.57 -2.58 -7.32
N LEU A 69 1.92 -1.48 -7.65
CA LEU A 69 2.12 -0.18 -6.98
C LEU A 69 0.82 0.34 -6.39
N PHE A 70 0.91 0.85 -5.18
CA PHE A 70 -0.12 1.67 -4.56
C PHE A 70 0.43 3.06 -4.26
N VAL A 71 -0.38 4.08 -4.48
CA VAL A 71 -0.05 5.45 -4.06
C VAL A 71 -0.84 5.75 -2.79
N VAL A 72 -0.10 6.12 -1.72
CA VAL A 72 -0.70 6.56 -0.46
C VAL A 72 -0.73 8.07 -0.44
N THR A 73 -1.90 8.65 -0.22
CA THR A 73 -2.11 10.11 -0.17
C THR A 73 -2.97 10.50 1.02
N THR A 74 -2.93 11.77 1.40
CA THR A 74 -3.91 12.38 2.30
C THR A 74 -4.93 13.17 1.49
N PRO A 75 -6.15 13.40 1.98
CA PRO A 75 -7.23 14.05 1.22
C PRO A 75 -7.07 15.58 1.20
N ASP A 76 -5.90 16.06 0.78
CA ASP A 76 -5.56 17.48 0.63
C ASP A 76 -4.86 17.76 -0.71
N TYR A 77 -4.99 18.98 -1.24
CA TYR A 77 -4.44 19.37 -2.53
C TYR A 77 -2.91 19.24 -2.64
N PRO A 78 -2.09 19.68 -1.65
CA PRO A 78 -0.64 19.57 -1.74
C PRO A 78 -0.18 18.12 -1.90
N THR A 79 -0.70 17.21 -1.07
CA THR A 79 -0.32 15.80 -1.10
C THR A 79 -0.84 15.11 -2.36
N LEU A 80 -2.05 15.46 -2.82
CA LEU A 80 -2.61 14.95 -4.08
C LEU A 80 -1.74 15.34 -5.27
N SER A 81 -1.23 16.57 -5.31
CA SER A 81 -0.31 17.03 -6.37
C SER A 81 0.99 16.22 -6.42
N CYS A 82 1.57 15.88 -5.27
CA CYS A 82 2.73 15.00 -5.19
C CYS A 82 2.38 13.57 -5.66
N SER A 83 1.23 13.07 -5.27
CA SER A 83 0.73 11.74 -5.66
C SER A 83 0.51 11.63 -7.17
N LEU A 84 0.00 12.70 -7.81
CA LEU A 84 -0.13 12.77 -9.27
C LEU A 84 1.21 12.66 -9.97
N LYS A 85 2.25 13.32 -9.46
CA LYS A 85 3.62 13.23 -10.01
C LYS A 85 4.17 11.81 -9.89
N ALA A 86 3.95 11.16 -8.73
CA ALA A 86 4.36 9.77 -8.50
C ALA A 86 3.65 8.80 -9.46
N ALA A 87 2.34 8.94 -9.61
CA ALA A 87 1.55 8.12 -10.53
C ALA A 87 1.99 8.29 -12.00
N LYS A 88 2.24 9.53 -12.44
CA LYS A 88 2.76 9.82 -13.78
C LYS A 88 4.14 9.21 -14.01
N LEU A 89 5.04 9.32 -13.03
CA LEU A 89 6.38 8.71 -13.10
C LEU A 89 6.27 7.19 -13.22
N ALA A 90 5.44 6.55 -12.42
CA ALA A 90 5.21 5.11 -12.47
C ALA A 90 4.70 4.67 -13.87
N LYS A 91 3.70 5.38 -14.41
CA LYS A 91 3.17 5.13 -15.76
C LYS A 91 4.23 5.29 -16.84
N GLN A 92 5.05 6.35 -16.78
CA GLN A 92 6.17 6.58 -17.73
C GLN A 92 7.21 5.46 -17.69
N ARG A 93 7.35 4.77 -16.56
CA ARG A 93 8.25 3.62 -16.38
C ARG A 93 7.59 2.28 -16.67
N GLY A 94 6.41 2.26 -17.26
CA GLY A 94 5.66 1.05 -17.56
C GLY A 94 5.19 0.29 -16.31
N ARG A 95 5.00 1.02 -15.18
CA ARG A 95 4.56 0.45 -13.91
C ARG A 95 3.24 1.10 -13.51
N PRO A 96 2.09 0.50 -13.87
CA PRO A 96 0.80 1.06 -13.53
C PRO A 96 0.56 1.02 -12.02
N VAL A 97 -0.14 2.03 -11.53
CA VAL A 97 -0.62 2.08 -10.15
C VAL A 97 -1.94 1.34 -10.06
N ALA A 98 -2.00 0.34 -9.19
CA ALA A 98 -3.17 -0.53 -9.02
C ALA A 98 -4.28 0.12 -8.19
N GLY A 99 -3.95 1.10 -7.35
CA GLY A 99 -4.94 1.78 -6.54
C GLY A 99 -4.36 2.90 -5.67
N ILE A 100 -5.25 3.75 -5.20
CA ILE A 100 -4.98 4.82 -4.26
C ILE A 100 -5.45 4.41 -2.86
N ILE A 101 -4.63 4.68 -1.86
CA ILE A 101 -4.96 4.54 -0.45
C ILE A 101 -5.05 5.95 0.14
N ILE A 102 -6.25 6.39 0.50
CA ILE A 102 -6.44 7.68 1.19
C ILE A 102 -6.21 7.44 2.68
N ASN A 103 -5.23 8.14 3.24
CA ASN A 103 -4.82 7.98 4.65
C ASN A 103 -5.14 9.23 5.46
N LYS A 104 -5.26 9.08 6.77
CA LYS A 104 -5.47 10.16 7.75
C LYS A 104 -6.73 11.01 7.48
N ILE A 105 -7.82 10.38 7.12
CA ILE A 105 -9.11 11.07 6.96
C ILE A 105 -9.60 11.53 8.34
N ARG A 106 -9.81 12.84 8.51
CA ARG A 106 -10.18 13.47 9.78
C ARG A 106 -11.55 14.12 9.75
N ALA A 107 -11.78 14.93 8.73
CA ALA A 107 -12.95 15.78 8.60
C ALA A 107 -13.52 15.71 7.17
N PRO A 108 -14.20 14.61 6.78
CA PRO A 108 -14.61 14.37 5.38
C PRO A 108 -15.40 15.51 4.72
N LYS A 109 -16.05 16.38 5.50
CA LYS A 109 -16.77 17.53 4.98
C LYS A 109 -15.87 18.66 4.46
N PHE A 110 -14.59 18.69 4.89
CA PHE A 110 -13.61 19.72 4.57
C PHE A 110 -12.39 19.18 3.83
N GLU A 111 -12.44 17.91 3.46
CA GLU A 111 -11.39 17.20 2.74
C GLU A 111 -11.83 16.91 1.31
N LEU A 112 -10.87 16.61 0.44
CA LEU A 112 -11.17 16.17 -0.92
C LEU A 112 -12.03 14.90 -0.91
N SER A 113 -13.07 14.87 -1.72
CA SER A 113 -13.90 13.69 -1.87
C SER A 113 -13.14 12.56 -2.58
N LEU A 114 -13.62 11.32 -2.42
CA LEU A 114 -13.06 10.18 -3.13
C LEU A 114 -13.14 10.40 -4.65
N GLU A 115 -14.27 10.92 -5.13
CA GLU A 115 -14.53 11.19 -6.54
C GLU A 115 -13.52 12.18 -7.09
N ASN A 116 -13.29 13.30 -6.40
CA ASN A 116 -12.32 14.32 -6.83
C ASN A 116 -10.90 13.75 -6.93
N ILE A 117 -10.54 12.86 -6.01
CA ILE A 117 -9.22 12.21 -6.01
C ILE A 117 -9.11 11.24 -7.19
N GLU A 118 -10.12 10.40 -7.43
CA GLU A 118 -10.13 9.46 -8.55
C GLU A 118 -10.12 10.18 -9.91
N GLU A 119 -10.92 11.23 -10.07
CA GLU A 119 -10.94 12.04 -11.29
C GLU A 119 -9.60 12.70 -11.57
N THR A 120 -8.95 13.25 -10.52
CA THR A 120 -7.66 13.91 -10.66
C THR A 120 -6.54 12.93 -11.02
N LEU A 121 -6.53 11.75 -10.42
CA LEU A 121 -5.44 10.77 -10.59
C LEU A 121 -5.72 9.79 -11.73
N GLY A 122 -6.96 9.58 -12.11
CA GLY A 122 -7.37 8.54 -13.06
C GLY A 122 -7.12 7.12 -12.54
N ILE A 123 -7.12 6.94 -11.21
CA ILE A 123 -6.77 5.69 -10.54
C ILE A 123 -7.80 5.42 -9.44
N PRO A 124 -8.33 4.19 -9.31
CA PRO A 124 -9.35 3.87 -8.32
C PRO A 124 -8.84 3.97 -6.89
N VAL A 125 -9.66 4.50 -5.98
CA VAL A 125 -9.41 4.48 -4.54
C VAL A 125 -9.83 3.12 -3.98
N VAL A 126 -8.89 2.39 -3.40
CA VAL A 126 -9.09 1.04 -2.87
C VAL A 126 -9.18 0.98 -1.36
N ALA A 127 -8.75 2.01 -0.64
CA ALA A 127 -8.89 2.09 0.80
C ALA A 127 -9.02 3.53 1.29
N ARG A 128 -9.81 3.71 2.37
CA ARG A 128 -10.03 4.98 3.06
C ARG A 128 -9.75 4.81 4.55
N ILE A 129 -8.52 5.15 4.95
CA ILE A 129 -8.02 4.93 6.30
C ILE A 129 -8.29 6.17 7.15
N PRO A 130 -9.14 6.07 8.18
CA PRO A 130 -9.39 7.18 9.10
C PRO A 130 -8.16 7.46 9.97
N ASP A 131 -7.99 8.71 10.37
CA ASP A 131 -7.02 9.07 11.40
C ASP A 131 -7.45 8.45 12.75
N ASP A 132 -6.51 7.82 13.44
CA ASP A 132 -6.78 7.10 14.68
C ASP A 132 -5.77 7.52 15.76
N LYS A 133 -6.26 8.10 16.85
CA LYS A 133 -5.44 8.50 18.01
C LYS A 133 -4.62 7.33 18.58
N ASN A 134 -5.09 6.10 18.43
CA ASN A 134 -4.37 4.91 18.88
C ASN A 134 -3.15 4.60 18.00
N ALA A 135 -3.09 5.13 16.76
CA ALA A 135 -1.91 4.95 15.91
C ALA A 135 -0.67 5.60 16.54
N VAL A 136 -0.82 6.79 17.15
CA VAL A 136 0.27 7.45 17.88
C VAL A 136 0.71 6.63 19.09
N LYS A 137 -0.25 6.07 19.84
CA LYS A 137 0.07 5.20 20.99
C LYS A 137 0.75 3.91 20.56
N ALA A 138 0.28 3.29 19.49
CA ALA A 138 0.87 2.09 18.91
C ALA A 138 2.32 2.34 18.46
N LEU A 139 2.58 3.48 17.80
CA LEU A 139 3.91 3.90 17.39
C LEU A 139 4.84 4.08 18.61
N PHE A 140 4.37 4.77 19.66
CA PHE A 140 5.13 4.96 20.89
C PHE A 140 5.47 3.64 21.59
N THR A 141 4.54 2.69 21.61
CA THR A 141 4.76 1.35 22.21
C THR A 141 5.49 0.40 21.28
N ARG A 142 5.79 0.80 20.04
CA ARG A 142 6.44 -0.02 19.00
C ARG A 142 5.68 -1.31 18.68
N ILE A 143 4.35 -1.26 18.79
CA ILE A 143 3.45 -2.37 18.45
C ILE A 143 2.66 -1.96 17.21
N PRO A 144 2.55 -2.79 16.16
CA PRO A 144 1.72 -2.49 15.00
C PRO A 144 0.27 -2.16 15.41
N GLN A 145 -0.31 -1.10 14.82
CA GLN A 145 -1.66 -0.63 15.16
C GLN A 145 -2.72 -1.74 15.04
N THR A 146 -2.60 -2.61 14.04
CA THR A 146 -3.50 -3.74 13.81
C THR A 146 -3.44 -4.79 14.91
N ILE A 147 -2.33 -4.86 15.64
CA ILE A 147 -2.16 -5.71 16.84
C ILE A 147 -2.58 -4.96 18.09
N TYR A 148 -2.16 -3.68 18.22
CA TYR A 148 -2.43 -2.85 19.40
C TYR A 148 -3.93 -2.63 19.63
N LYS A 149 -4.70 -2.35 18.56
CA LYS A 149 -6.15 -2.15 18.63
C LYS A 149 -6.86 -2.75 17.42
N LYS A 150 -6.96 -4.08 17.41
CA LYS A 150 -7.51 -4.89 16.30
C LYS A 150 -8.90 -4.46 15.79
N LYS A 151 -9.74 -3.91 16.66
CA LYS A 151 -11.12 -3.50 16.34
C LYS A 151 -11.26 -2.01 15.97
N SER A 152 -10.15 -1.27 15.87
CA SER A 152 -10.20 0.13 15.46
C SER A 152 -10.66 0.29 14.01
N PRO A 153 -11.26 1.43 13.63
CA PRO A 153 -11.64 1.69 12.24
C PRO A 153 -10.45 1.58 11.29
N LEU A 154 -9.28 2.09 11.69
CA LEU A 154 -8.04 1.96 10.94
C LEU A 154 -7.66 0.49 10.73
N ALA A 155 -7.61 -0.31 11.80
CA ALA A 155 -7.25 -1.73 11.70
C ALA A 155 -8.24 -2.52 10.83
N LYS A 156 -9.53 -2.22 10.92
CA LYS A 156 -10.55 -2.83 10.06
C LYS A 156 -10.31 -2.52 8.58
N GLU A 157 -10.00 -1.26 8.26
CA GLU A 157 -9.78 -0.88 6.85
C GLU A 157 -8.50 -1.48 6.28
N ILE A 158 -7.42 -1.55 7.07
CA ILE A 158 -6.20 -2.27 6.68
C ILE A 158 -6.48 -3.76 6.43
N ASN A 159 -7.25 -4.40 7.31
CA ASN A 159 -7.62 -5.81 7.14
C ASN A 159 -8.48 -6.02 5.89
N ASN A 160 -9.43 -5.12 5.59
CA ASN A 160 -10.23 -5.18 4.38
C ASN A 160 -9.38 -5.05 3.11
N LEU A 161 -8.41 -4.15 3.11
CA LEU A 161 -7.46 -4.02 2.00
C LEU A 161 -6.60 -5.27 1.87
N SER A 162 -6.05 -5.76 2.97
CA SER A 162 -5.23 -6.97 3.01
C SER A 162 -6.00 -8.19 2.48
N ALA A 163 -7.27 -8.35 2.87
CA ALA A 163 -8.13 -9.45 2.42
C ALA A 163 -8.39 -9.42 0.90
N SER A 164 -8.35 -8.24 0.27
CA SER A 164 -8.47 -8.14 -1.20
C SER A 164 -7.20 -8.51 -1.96
N LEU A 165 -6.06 -8.55 -1.28
CA LEU A 165 -4.77 -8.94 -1.86
C LEU A 165 -4.38 -10.39 -1.50
N THR A 166 -4.91 -10.91 -0.39
CA THR A 166 -4.67 -12.29 0.05
C THR A 166 -5.90 -13.13 -0.28
N PHE A 167 -5.86 -14.05 -1.17
CA PHE A 167 -6.97 -14.91 -1.62
C PHE A 167 -7.80 -15.60 -0.51
N ASN A 168 -7.79 -15.07 0.71
CA ASN A 168 -8.67 -15.51 1.77
C ASN A 168 -10.12 -15.23 1.35
N LYS A 169 -10.86 -16.29 1.02
CA LYS A 169 -12.32 -16.27 0.96
C LYS A 169 -12.84 -15.90 2.35
N GLU A 170 -12.85 -14.61 2.69
CA GLU A 170 -13.80 -14.21 3.71
C GLU A 170 -15.18 -14.64 3.20
N LYS A 171 -15.88 -15.40 4.02
CA LYS A 171 -17.28 -15.71 3.81
C LYS A 171 -18.01 -14.36 3.71
N SER A 172 -18.12 -13.83 2.49
CA SER A 172 -19.01 -12.70 2.25
C SER A 172 -20.38 -13.19 2.69
N SER A 173 -20.87 -12.64 3.77
CA SER A 173 -22.20 -12.99 4.25
C SER A 173 -23.17 -12.78 3.09
N LEU A 174 -23.82 -13.83 2.64
CA LEU A 174 -24.86 -13.80 1.62
C LEU A 174 -25.96 -12.77 1.94
N ILE A 175 -26.08 -12.41 3.20
CA ILE A 175 -26.99 -11.38 3.74
C ILE A 175 -26.66 -9.99 3.22
N SER A 176 -25.39 -9.62 3.02
CA SER A 176 -25.02 -8.31 2.47
C SER A 176 -25.33 -8.15 0.97
N LYS A 177 -25.50 -9.23 0.24
CA LYS A 177 -25.90 -9.23 -1.17
C LYS A 177 -27.41 -9.06 -1.35
N LEU A 178 -28.22 -9.43 -0.35
CA LEU A 178 -29.68 -9.39 -0.41
C LEU A 178 -30.28 -8.03 -0.01
N PHE A 179 -29.58 -7.25 0.82
CA PHE A 179 -30.01 -5.91 1.18
C PHE A 179 -29.11 -4.94 0.47
N GLY A 180 -29.62 -4.29 -0.60
CA GLY A 180 -28.95 -3.28 -1.42
C GLY A 180 -28.43 -2.03 -0.66
N LEU A 181 -27.70 -2.25 0.43
CA LEU A 181 -27.12 -1.26 1.30
C LEU A 181 -25.80 -0.76 0.69
N ASP A 182 -25.87 0.48 0.24
CA ASP A 182 -24.79 1.44 0.04
C ASP A 182 -23.40 0.82 -0.19
N HIS A 183 -23.18 0.39 -1.45
CA HIS A 183 -21.89 -0.17 -1.84
C HIS A 183 -20.91 0.99 -1.90
N LYS A 184 -20.19 1.24 -0.81
CA LYS A 184 -19.12 2.20 -0.79
C LYS A 184 -18.19 1.93 -1.98
N LYS A 185 -17.91 2.94 -2.76
CA LYS A 185 -17.17 2.87 -4.02
C LYS A 185 -15.81 2.17 -3.87
N GLU A 186 -15.11 2.42 -2.75
CA GLU A 186 -13.86 1.73 -2.45
C GLU A 186 -13.99 0.21 -2.27
N LYS A 187 -15.16 -0.30 -1.90
CA LYS A 187 -15.41 -1.75 -1.85
C LYS A 187 -15.53 -2.35 -3.26
N VAL A 188 -16.22 -1.66 -4.15
CA VAL A 188 -16.32 -2.07 -5.56
C VAL A 188 -14.94 -2.06 -6.20
N ASN A 189 -14.17 -1.01 -5.97
CA ASN A 189 -12.80 -0.91 -6.48
C ASN A 189 -11.89 -2.03 -5.96
N ARG A 190 -12.08 -2.48 -4.71
CA ARG A 190 -11.34 -3.62 -4.16
C ARG A 190 -11.72 -4.96 -4.81
N GLU A 191 -12.96 -5.17 -5.15
CA GLU A 191 -13.34 -6.40 -5.89
C GLU A 191 -12.73 -6.40 -7.30
N LEU A 192 -12.75 -5.27 -7.99
CA LEU A 192 -12.07 -5.13 -9.29
C LEU A 192 -10.54 -5.34 -9.18
N LEU A 193 -9.93 -4.79 -8.13
CA LEU A 193 -8.51 -5.02 -7.85
C LEU A 193 -8.22 -6.49 -7.63
N LYS A 194 -9.04 -7.19 -6.86
CA LYS A 194 -8.91 -8.62 -6.59
C LYS A 194 -9.00 -9.46 -7.86
N GLU A 195 -9.96 -9.16 -8.73
CA GLU A 195 -10.10 -9.83 -10.03
C GLU A 195 -8.89 -9.59 -10.93
N SER A 196 -8.44 -8.33 -11.02
CA SER A 196 -7.27 -7.93 -11.79
C SER A 196 -6.00 -8.63 -11.28
N PHE A 197 -5.82 -8.68 -9.96
CA PHE A 197 -4.69 -9.34 -9.32
C PHE A 197 -4.72 -10.84 -9.56
N TYR A 198 -5.88 -11.48 -9.42
CA TYR A 198 -6.05 -12.90 -9.70
C TYR A 198 -5.66 -13.23 -11.15
N ASN A 199 -6.15 -12.44 -12.10
CA ASN A 199 -5.85 -12.63 -13.51
C ASN A 199 -4.36 -12.44 -13.86
N SER A 200 -3.62 -11.59 -13.11
CA SER A 200 -2.18 -11.35 -13.33
C SER A 200 -1.29 -12.45 -12.75
N VAL A 201 -1.76 -13.17 -11.73
CA VAL A 201 -0.96 -14.19 -11.01
C VAL A 201 -1.23 -15.60 -11.53
N PHE A 202 -2.41 -15.87 -12.07
CA PHE A 202 -2.86 -17.23 -12.45
C PHE A 202 -3.16 -17.43 -13.95
N LYS A 203 -2.83 -16.45 -14.80
CA LYS A 203 -2.99 -16.55 -16.25
C LYS A 203 -1.70 -16.91 -17.02
N ASP A 204 -0.65 -17.32 -16.30
CA ASP A 204 0.55 -17.91 -16.91
C ASP A 204 0.53 -19.43 -16.78
#